data_2da77c78cda936ebc9ec1994e5f0829a
#
_entry.id   2da77c78cda936ebc9ec1994e5f0829a
#
_cell.length_a   1.000
_cell.length_b   1.000
_cell.length_c   1.000
_cell.angle_alpha   90.00
_cell.angle_beta   90.00
_cell.angle_gamma   90.00
#
_symmetry.space_group_name_H-M   'P 1'
#
loop_
_entity.id
_entity.type
_entity.pdbx_description
1 polymer ?
#
loop_
_entity_poly.entity_id
_entity_poly.type
_entity_poly.pdbx_seq_one_letter_code
_entity_poly.pdbx_strand_id
1 'polypeptide(L)'
;MPEERTELKWNPGRGIGRFRFPCLFVMKKGVQKMSGFYGNGIALTEKVLDYLWGRQNITLNNIANDDTPGFKSQQVTFEDELIRKLQGAGKEMDNPLEVSRAIDGVQARLRTTWTESSRLDGNNVDMDQEQVELVRAAYEYQYMVSSISNDITRLRSAAKAF
;
A
#
# COMPACT_ATOMS: atom_id res chain seq x y z
N MET A 1 27.57 0.28 -33.40
CA MET A 1 27.49 -0.35 -32.09
C MET A 1 26.02 -0.70 -31.86
N PRO A 2 25.62 -1.97 -31.81
CA PRO A 2 24.21 -2.36 -31.69
C PRO A 2 23.77 -2.36 -30.22
N GLU A 3 22.60 -1.78 -29.99
CA GLU A 3 21.89 -1.81 -28.71
C GLU A 3 21.44 -3.25 -28.38
N GLU A 4 21.94 -3.79 -27.29
CA GLU A 4 21.45 -5.04 -26.70
C GLU A 4 20.07 -4.79 -26.07
N ARG A 5 19.03 -5.25 -26.76
CA ARG A 5 17.71 -5.46 -26.15
C ARG A 5 17.76 -6.74 -25.32
N THR A 6 17.85 -6.58 -24.01
CA THR A 6 17.66 -7.71 -23.08
C THR A 6 16.17 -8.09 -23.05
N GLU A 7 15.85 -9.16 -23.76
CA GLU A 7 14.54 -9.83 -23.65
C GLU A 7 14.37 -10.43 -22.27
N LEU A 8 13.38 -9.92 -21.53
CA LEU A 8 12.92 -10.48 -20.26
C LEU A 8 12.16 -11.78 -20.53
N LYS A 9 12.82 -12.92 -20.41
CA LYS A 9 12.19 -14.26 -20.42
C LYS A 9 11.31 -14.42 -19.18
N TRP A 10 9.99 -14.47 -19.39
CA TRP A 10 9.01 -14.85 -18.39
C TRP A 10 9.19 -16.32 -18.00
N ASN A 11 9.33 -16.62 -16.72
CA ASN A 11 9.48 -17.98 -16.21
C ASN A 11 8.35 -18.30 -15.21
N PRO A 12 7.38 -19.18 -15.56
CA PRO A 12 6.17 -19.44 -14.78
C PRO A 12 6.33 -20.37 -13.57
N GLY A 13 7.56 -20.71 -13.18
CA GLY A 13 7.80 -21.81 -12.24
C GLY A 13 8.29 -21.48 -10.85
N ARG A 14 8.29 -20.22 -10.38
CA ARG A 14 8.70 -19.87 -9.00
C ARG A 14 7.64 -19.06 -8.30
N GLY A 15 7.06 -19.69 -7.29
CA GLY A 15 5.99 -19.19 -6.47
C GLY A 15 6.26 -17.82 -5.85
N ILE A 16 5.17 -17.07 -5.72
CA ILE A 16 4.96 -15.86 -4.91
C ILE A 16 6.10 -14.86 -5.01
N GLY A 17 6.23 -14.24 -6.19
CA GLY A 17 7.13 -13.11 -6.39
C GLY A 17 6.68 -11.92 -5.56
N ARG A 18 7.60 -11.39 -4.75
CA ARG A 18 7.45 -10.06 -4.16
C ARG A 18 7.22 -9.08 -5.29
N PHE A 19 5.98 -8.65 -5.49
CA PHE A 19 5.68 -7.56 -6.40
C PHE A 19 6.30 -6.28 -5.83
N ARG A 20 7.48 -5.95 -6.33
CA ARG A 20 8.10 -4.65 -6.16
C ARG A 20 7.43 -3.73 -7.16
N PHE A 21 6.50 -2.91 -6.72
CA PHE A 21 5.90 -1.87 -7.55
C PHE A 21 7.01 -1.01 -8.18
N PRO A 22 7.09 -0.91 -9.52
CA PRO A 22 8.20 -0.21 -10.20
C PRO A 22 8.24 1.30 -9.91
N CYS A 23 7.14 1.91 -9.48
CA CYS A 23 7.12 3.33 -9.09
C CYS A 23 7.93 3.65 -7.83
N LEU A 24 8.18 2.67 -6.94
CA LEU A 24 8.98 2.90 -5.73
C LEU A 24 10.50 2.93 -6.02
N PHE A 25 10.93 2.48 -7.20
CA PHE A 25 12.36 2.36 -7.50
C PHE A 25 13.01 3.70 -7.93
N VAL A 26 12.23 4.65 -8.45
CA VAL A 26 12.77 5.94 -8.91
C VAL A 26 13.03 6.92 -7.75
N MET A 27 12.33 6.78 -6.62
CA MET A 27 12.52 7.68 -5.46
C MET A 27 13.57 7.23 -4.44
N LYS A 28 14.26 6.09 -4.65
CA LYS A 28 15.24 5.55 -3.67
C LYS A 28 16.63 6.20 -3.70
N LYS A 29 16.89 7.09 -4.63
CA LYS A 29 18.17 7.85 -4.65
C LYS A 29 17.91 9.33 -4.37
N GLY A 30 17.96 9.73 -3.11
CA GLY A 30 18.11 11.14 -2.78
C GLY A 30 17.24 11.75 -1.69
N VAL A 31 16.22 11.08 -1.20
CA VAL A 31 15.52 11.57 -0.01
C VAL A 31 16.26 11.04 1.21
N GLN A 32 17.31 11.76 1.64
CA GLN A 32 17.80 11.65 3.01
C GLN A 32 16.61 11.87 3.93
N LYS A 33 16.30 10.83 4.74
CA LYS A 33 15.20 10.87 5.70
C LYS A 33 15.29 12.13 6.55
N MET A 34 14.48 13.13 6.26
CA MET A 34 14.19 14.24 7.17
C MET A 34 13.26 13.76 8.31
N SER A 35 13.43 12.50 8.72
CA SER A 35 12.59 11.84 9.73
C SER A 35 12.60 12.51 11.10
N GLY A 36 13.54 13.42 11.36
CA GLY A 36 13.58 14.17 12.61
C GLY A 36 12.65 15.39 12.64
N PHE A 37 12.22 15.94 11.49
CA PHE A 37 11.44 17.18 11.45
C PHE A 37 9.94 16.96 11.34
N TYR A 38 9.52 15.88 10.68
CA TYR A 38 8.10 15.63 10.36
C TYR A 38 7.40 14.63 11.27
N GLY A 39 8.08 14.03 12.23
CA GLY A 39 7.49 13.07 13.16
C GLY A 39 6.96 11.77 12.53
N ASN A 40 6.73 10.77 13.36
CA ASN A 40 6.25 9.44 12.95
C ASN A 40 4.84 9.48 12.33
N GLY A 41 4.03 10.50 12.66
CA GLY A 41 2.67 10.66 12.14
C GLY A 41 2.64 10.85 10.62
N ILE A 42 3.46 11.76 10.08
CA ILE A 42 3.51 12.02 8.63
C ILE A 42 4.07 10.81 7.88
N ALA A 43 5.11 10.15 8.41
CA ALA A 43 5.66 8.93 7.82
C ALA A 43 4.62 7.80 7.78
N LEU A 44 3.81 7.66 8.83
CA LEU A 44 2.70 6.72 8.87
C LEU A 44 1.64 7.06 7.82
N THR A 45 1.25 8.35 7.73
CA THR A 45 0.23 8.80 6.77
C THR A 45 0.70 8.55 5.32
N GLU A 46 1.97 8.77 5.01
CA GLU A 46 2.55 8.44 3.71
C GLU A 46 2.41 6.94 3.38
N LYS A 47 2.73 6.07 4.33
CA LYS A 47 2.56 4.62 4.16
C LYS A 47 1.11 4.20 3.95
N VAL A 48 0.18 4.81 4.70
CA VAL A 48 -1.26 4.55 4.54
C VAL A 48 -1.75 5.02 3.18
N LEU A 49 -1.31 6.17 2.69
CA LEU A 49 -1.66 6.65 1.34
C LEU A 49 -1.17 5.71 0.24
N ASP A 50 0.08 5.23 0.33
CA ASP A 50 0.63 4.24 -0.60
C ASP A 50 -0.19 2.95 -0.61
N TYR A 51 -0.60 2.49 0.57
CA TYR A 51 -1.46 1.33 0.73
C TYR A 51 -2.84 1.53 0.10
N LEU A 52 -3.51 2.65 0.39
CA LEU A 52 -4.84 2.93 -0.13
C LEU A 52 -4.83 3.07 -1.66
N TRP A 53 -3.79 3.67 -2.22
CA TRP A 53 -3.61 3.71 -3.67
C TRP A 53 -3.41 2.32 -4.27
N GLY A 54 -2.59 1.48 -3.63
CA GLY A 54 -2.42 0.08 -4.03
C GLY A 54 -3.72 -0.72 -3.96
N ARG A 55 -4.54 -0.51 -2.90
CA ARG A 55 -5.85 -1.13 -2.72
C ARG A 55 -6.81 -0.75 -3.85
N GLN A 56 -6.91 0.54 -4.19
CA GLN A 56 -7.74 0.99 -5.32
C GLN A 56 -7.35 0.31 -6.64
N ASN A 57 -6.05 0.21 -6.94
CA ASN A 57 -5.59 -0.44 -8.16
C ASN A 57 -5.93 -1.93 -8.21
N ILE A 58 -5.81 -2.64 -7.08
CA ILE A 58 -6.16 -4.06 -7.01
C ILE A 58 -7.68 -4.27 -7.13
N THR A 59 -8.48 -3.45 -6.46
CA THR A 59 -9.95 -3.48 -6.59
C THR A 59 -10.39 -3.20 -8.03
N LEU A 60 -9.78 -2.21 -8.70
CA LEU A 60 -10.05 -1.96 -10.12
C LEU A 60 -9.64 -3.14 -11.01
N ASN A 61 -8.54 -3.82 -10.69
CA ASN A 61 -8.15 -5.03 -11.41
C ASN A 61 -9.12 -6.19 -11.19
N ASN A 62 -9.66 -6.36 -9.98
CA ASN A 62 -10.69 -7.35 -9.69
C ASN A 62 -11.97 -7.05 -10.50
N ILE A 63 -12.44 -5.80 -10.50
CA ILE A 63 -13.60 -5.34 -11.25
C ILE A 63 -13.41 -5.60 -12.76
N ALA A 64 -12.23 -5.26 -13.31
CA ALA A 64 -11.93 -5.47 -14.72
C ALA A 64 -11.92 -6.94 -15.14
N ASN A 65 -11.75 -7.86 -14.19
CA ASN A 65 -11.69 -9.30 -14.41
C ASN A 65 -12.94 -10.04 -13.90
N ASP A 66 -14.04 -9.35 -13.63
CA ASP A 66 -15.28 -9.98 -13.16
C ASP A 66 -15.82 -11.04 -14.15
N ASP A 67 -15.69 -10.78 -15.46
CA ASP A 67 -16.11 -11.71 -16.51
C ASP A 67 -15.01 -12.67 -16.99
N THR A 68 -13.82 -12.67 -16.36
CA THR A 68 -12.71 -13.53 -16.75
C THR A 68 -12.86 -14.91 -16.09
N PRO A 69 -13.07 -16.02 -16.85
CA PRO A 69 -13.23 -17.35 -16.28
C PRO A 69 -12.00 -17.77 -15.45
N GLY A 70 -12.24 -18.36 -14.29
CA GLY A 70 -11.19 -18.86 -13.39
C GLY A 70 -10.38 -17.79 -12.68
N PHE A 71 -10.70 -16.50 -12.82
CA PHE A 71 -10.02 -15.44 -12.10
C PHE A 71 -10.29 -15.54 -10.60
N LYS A 72 -9.26 -15.22 -9.80
CA LYS A 72 -9.34 -15.19 -8.34
C LYS A 72 -9.08 -13.78 -7.84
N SER A 73 -10.03 -13.25 -7.07
CA SER A 73 -9.93 -11.92 -6.48
C SER A 73 -8.66 -11.76 -5.66
N GLN A 74 -8.08 -10.58 -5.71
CA GLN A 74 -6.88 -10.22 -4.98
C GLN A 74 -7.21 -9.12 -3.98
N GLN A 75 -6.58 -9.19 -2.81
CA GLN A 75 -6.74 -8.19 -1.76
C GLN A 75 -5.38 -7.76 -1.25
N VAL A 76 -5.29 -6.52 -0.82
CA VAL A 76 -4.09 -6.00 -0.16
C VAL A 76 -4.34 -5.96 1.34
N THR A 77 -3.46 -6.60 2.11
CA THR A 77 -3.49 -6.56 3.57
C THR A 77 -2.33 -5.71 4.08
N PHE A 78 -2.64 -4.76 4.94
CA PHE A 78 -1.68 -3.83 5.52
C PHE A 78 -1.95 -3.60 7.01
N GLU A 79 -3.22 -3.49 7.39
CA GLU A 79 -3.64 -3.12 8.73
C GLU A 79 -3.15 -4.12 9.78
N ASP A 80 -3.29 -5.42 9.51
CA ASP A 80 -2.84 -6.48 10.43
C ASP A 80 -1.32 -6.46 10.60
N GLU A 81 -0.59 -6.24 9.51
CA GLU A 81 0.87 -6.13 9.56
C GLU A 81 1.31 -4.89 10.34
N LEU A 82 0.63 -3.75 10.14
CA LEU A 82 0.87 -2.51 10.87
C LEU A 82 0.62 -2.70 12.36
N ILE A 83 -0.55 -3.23 12.74
CA ILE A 83 -0.93 -3.49 14.13
C ILE A 83 0.10 -4.41 14.79
N ARG A 84 0.47 -5.50 14.13
CA ARG A 84 1.45 -6.44 14.64
C ARG A 84 2.82 -5.80 14.87
N LYS A 85 3.28 -4.95 13.95
CA LYS A 85 4.55 -4.23 14.06
C LYS A 85 4.53 -3.19 15.19
N LEU A 86 3.43 -2.45 15.31
CA LEU A 86 3.26 -1.47 16.38
C LEU A 86 3.13 -2.15 17.75
N GLN A 87 2.41 -3.26 17.86
CA GLN A 87 2.31 -4.03 19.11
C GLN A 87 3.68 -4.64 19.51
N GLY A 88 4.48 -5.07 18.53
CA GLY A 88 5.84 -5.53 18.77
C GLY A 88 6.76 -4.43 19.28
N ALA A 89 6.58 -3.21 18.81
CA ALA A 89 7.28 -2.02 19.29
C ALA A 89 6.73 -1.49 20.64
N GLY A 90 5.54 -1.93 21.05
CA GLY A 90 4.79 -1.38 22.19
C GLY A 90 5.44 -1.50 23.55
N LYS A 91 6.44 -2.35 23.72
CA LYS A 91 7.25 -2.41 24.96
C LYS A 91 8.30 -1.28 25.04
N GLU A 92 8.58 -0.61 23.92
CA GLU A 92 9.55 0.47 23.78
C GLU A 92 8.91 1.71 23.12
N MET A 93 7.58 1.89 23.29
CA MET A 93 6.83 3.00 22.69
C MET A 93 7.32 4.41 23.12
N ASP A 94 8.12 4.49 24.18
CA ASP A 94 8.78 5.73 24.60
C ASP A 94 9.94 6.13 23.69
N ASN A 95 10.37 5.24 22.78
CA ASN A 95 11.45 5.53 21.84
C ASN A 95 10.91 5.85 20.43
N PRO A 96 10.90 7.13 19.99
CA PRO A 96 10.40 7.51 18.66
C PRO A 96 11.13 6.83 17.51
N LEU A 97 12.40 6.41 17.71
CA LEU A 97 13.19 5.74 16.68
C LEU A 97 12.71 4.31 16.42
N GLU A 98 12.28 3.58 17.46
CA GLU A 98 11.75 2.23 17.30
C GLU A 98 10.39 2.26 16.60
N VAL A 99 9.53 3.22 16.94
CA VAL A 99 8.28 3.44 16.22
C VAL A 99 8.52 3.76 14.74
N SER A 100 9.49 4.63 14.44
CA SER A 100 9.87 4.93 13.05
C SER A 100 10.36 3.68 12.29
N ARG A 101 11.18 2.84 12.93
CA ARG A 101 11.64 1.57 12.34
C ARG A 101 10.50 0.59 12.11
N ALA A 102 9.55 0.52 13.06
CA ALA A 102 8.37 -0.33 12.93
C ALA A 102 7.52 0.10 11.73
N ILE A 103 7.25 1.40 11.56
CA ILE A 103 6.52 1.97 10.43
C ILE A 103 7.25 1.72 9.10
N ASP A 104 8.56 1.94 9.06
CA ASP A 104 9.38 1.70 7.86
C ASP A 104 9.39 0.22 7.45
N GLY A 105 9.30 -0.68 8.42
CA GLY A 105 9.29 -2.12 8.20
C GLY A 105 7.94 -2.68 7.74
N VAL A 106 6.85 -1.90 7.76
CA VAL A 106 5.54 -2.34 7.27
C VAL A 106 5.53 -2.39 5.74
N GLN A 107 5.02 -3.48 5.19
CA GLN A 107 4.87 -3.68 3.76
C GLN A 107 3.46 -4.18 3.47
N ALA A 108 2.80 -3.54 2.50
CA ALA A 108 1.55 -4.06 1.97
C ALA A 108 1.79 -5.43 1.31
N ARG A 109 0.93 -6.39 1.60
CA ARG A 109 1.01 -7.75 1.03
C ARG A 109 -0.21 -8.02 0.17
N LEU A 110 0.05 -8.47 -1.05
CA LEU A 110 -0.98 -8.98 -1.94
C LEU A 110 -1.36 -10.39 -1.50
N ARG A 111 -2.64 -10.64 -1.30
CA ARG A 111 -3.22 -11.95 -0.99
C ARG A 111 -4.25 -12.30 -2.04
N THR A 112 -4.12 -13.47 -2.65
CA THR A 112 -5.16 -14.03 -3.52
C THR A 112 -6.20 -14.75 -2.66
N THR A 113 -7.46 -14.47 -2.90
CA THR A 113 -8.58 -15.11 -2.19
C THR A 113 -8.91 -16.42 -2.89
N TRP A 114 -8.70 -17.53 -2.20
CA TRP A 114 -8.99 -18.89 -2.71
C TRP A 114 -10.34 -19.40 -2.24
N THR A 115 -11.29 -18.53 -1.92
CA THR A 115 -12.65 -18.94 -1.58
C THR A 115 -13.29 -19.66 -2.77
N GLU A 116 -14.12 -20.65 -2.47
CA GLU A 116 -14.91 -21.34 -3.48
C GLU A 116 -15.76 -20.32 -4.22
N SER A 117 -15.78 -20.44 -5.54
CA SER A 117 -16.62 -19.61 -6.39
C SER A 117 -18.04 -20.14 -6.34
N SER A 118 -19.02 -19.27 -6.14
CA SER A 118 -20.43 -19.58 -6.38
C SER A 118 -20.78 -19.63 -7.88
N ARG A 119 -19.87 -19.16 -8.75
CA ARG A 119 -20.04 -19.10 -10.21
C ARG A 119 -19.48 -20.36 -10.85
N LEU A 120 -20.17 -20.86 -11.87
CA LEU A 120 -19.80 -22.08 -12.63
C LEU A 120 -18.48 -21.92 -13.41
N ASP A 121 -18.08 -20.69 -13.71
CA ASP A 121 -16.84 -20.35 -14.42
C ASP A 121 -15.60 -20.35 -13.50
N GLY A 122 -15.77 -20.58 -12.20
CA GLY A 122 -14.70 -20.59 -11.22
C GLY A 122 -14.18 -19.22 -10.81
N ASN A 123 -14.78 -18.13 -11.31
CA ASN A 123 -14.48 -16.76 -10.87
C ASN A 123 -15.11 -16.51 -9.49
N ASN A 124 -14.40 -15.84 -8.58
CA ASN A 124 -14.88 -15.51 -7.23
C ASN A 124 -14.92 -14.00 -6.96
N VAL A 125 -14.85 -13.17 -8.00
CA VAL A 125 -15.06 -11.73 -7.87
C VAL A 125 -16.52 -11.43 -7.60
N ASP A 126 -16.81 -10.63 -6.60
CA ASP A 126 -18.13 -10.07 -6.31
C ASP A 126 -18.11 -8.59 -6.68
N MET A 127 -18.75 -8.24 -7.80
CA MET A 127 -18.76 -6.89 -8.34
C MET A 127 -19.33 -5.88 -7.34
N ASP A 128 -20.38 -6.24 -6.60
CA ASP A 128 -21.03 -5.34 -5.65
C ASP A 128 -20.09 -5.01 -4.48
N GLN A 129 -19.42 -6.03 -3.96
CA GLN A 129 -18.42 -5.86 -2.90
C GLN A 129 -17.22 -5.03 -3.38
N GLU A 130 -16.69 -5.33 -4.56
CA GLU A 130 -15.52 -4.61 -5.10
C GLU A 130 -15.85 -3.12 -5.36
N GLN A 131 -17.06 -2.80 -5.85
CA GLN A 131 -17.47 -1.41 -6.02
C GLN A 131 -17.58 -0.66 -4.69
N VAL A 132 -18.12 -1.28 -3.66
CA VAL A 132 -18.20 -0.70 -2.32
C VAL A 132 -16.80 -0.47 -1.75
N GLU A 133 -15.90 -1.45 -1.89
CA GLU A 133 -14.51 -1.32 -1.44
C GLU A 133 -13.74 -0.24 -2.21
N LEU A 134 -13.99 -0.08 -3.52
CA LEU A 134 -13.39 0.99 -4.32
C LEU A 134 -13.80 2.37 -3.80
N VAL A 135 -15.10 2.58 -3.58
CA VAL A 135 -15.63 3.85 -3.07
C VAL A 135 -15.10 4.14 -1.67
N ARG A 136 -15.07 3.12 -0.81
CA ARG A 136 -14.51 3.23 0.54
C ARG A 136 -13.05 3.65 0.51
N ALA A 137 -12.22 2.95 -0.26
CA ALA A 137 -10.81 3.27 -0.40
C ALA A 137 -10.57 4.68 -0.96
N ALA A 138 -11.43 5.15 -1.88
CA ALA A 138 -11.37 6.51 -2.41
C ALA A 138 -11.66 7.58 -1.34
N TYR A 139 -12.69 7.37 -0.50
CA TYR A 139 -12.99 8.29 0.60
C TYR A 139 -11.90 8.27 1.69
N GLU A 140 -11.39 7.10 2.04
CA GLU A 140 -10.28 6.96 2.99
C GLU A 140 -9.03 7.70 2.47
N TYR A 141 -8.72 7.59 1.18
CA TYR A 141 -7.62 8.31 0.55
C TYR A 141 -7.80 9.83 0.63
N GLN A 142 -8.98 10.35 0.28
CA GLN A 142 -9.28 11.78 0.37
C GLN A 142 -9.19 12.30 1.80
N TYR A 143 -9.69 11.53 2.77
CA TYR A 143 -9.58 11.88 4.18
C TYR A 143 -8.11 11.96 4.63
N MET A 144 -7.27 11.01 4.25
CA MET A 144 -5.85 11.01 4.60
C MET A 144 -5.09 12.16 3.94
N VAL A 145 -5.39 12.50 2.68
CA VAL A 145 -4.83 13.68 2.01
C VAL A 145 -5.22 14.98 2.73
N SER A 146 -6.46 15.09 3.16
CA SER A 146 -6.93 16.24 3.95
C SER A 146 -6.21 16.33 5.29
N SER A 147 -6.03 15.19 5.97
CA SER A 147 -5.32 15.10 7.25
C SER A 147 -3.87 15.58 7.13
N ILE A 148 -3.12 15.07 6.14
CA ILE A 148 -1.73 15.50 5.95
C ILE A 148 -1.61 16.98 5.56
N SER A 149 -2.56 17.51 4.79
CA SER A 149 -2.62 18.93 4.45
C SER A 149 -2.81 19.81 5.69
N ASN A 150 -3.66 19.37 6.62
CA ASN A 150 -3.87 20.05 7.89
C ASN A 150 -2.61 20.04 8.77
N ASP A 151 -1.92 18.90 8.84
CA ASP A 151 -0.68 18.78 9.61
C ASP A 151 0.43 19.67 9.03
N ILE A 152 0.58 19.71 7.71
CA ILE A 152 1.53 20.60 7.04
C ILE A 152 1.16 22.08 7.31
N THR A 153 -0.12 22.42 7.30
CA THR A 153 -0.58 23.78 7.58
C THR A 153 -0.28 24.19 9.01
N ARG A 154 -0.47 23.31 10.00
CA ARG A 154 -0.09 23.53 11.40
C ARG A 154 1.41 23.77 11.55
N LEU A 155 2.25 22.90 10.92
CA LEU A 155 3.70 23.06 10.94
C LEU A 155 4.14 24.38 10.30
N ARG A 156 3.52 24.76 9.17
CA ARG A 156 3.81 26.02 8.49
C ARG A 156 3.40 27.24 9.32
N SER A 157 2.29 27.16 10.05
CA SER A 157 1.85 28.23 10.97
C SER A 157 2.79 28.34 12.17
N ALA A 158 3.23 27.21 12.73
CA ALA A 158 4.22 27.21 13.83
C ALA A 158 5.54 27.83 13.39
N ALA A 159 6.04 27.48 12.18
CA ALA A 159 7.27 28.03 11.64
C ALA A 159 7.23 29.55 11.35
N LYS A 160 6.03 30.12 11.12
CA LYS A 160 5.86 31.57 10.91
C LYS A 160 5.73 32.37 12.20
N ALA A 161 5.52 31.70 13.32
CA ALA A 161 5.37 32.34 14.63
C ALA A 161 6.71 32.70 15.28
N PHE A 162 7.83 32.33 14.65
CA PHE A 162 9.18 32.69 15.01
C PHE A 162 9.77 33.61 13.93
#